data_8d63f96df88183f7827e73d19be7472c
#
_entry.id   8d63f96df88183f7827e73d19be7472c
#
_cell.length_a   1.000
_cell.length_b   1.000
_cell.length_c   1.000
_cell.angle_alpha   90.00
_cell.angle_beta   90.00
_cell.angle_gamma   90.00
#
_symmetry.space_group_name_H-M   'P 1'
#
loop_
_entity.id
_entity.type
_entity.pdbx_description
1 polymer ?
#
loop_
_entity_poly.entity_id
_entity_poly.type
_entity_poly.pdbx_seq_one_letter_code
_entity_poly.pdbx_strand_id
1 'polypeptide(L)'
;RTGSKAWFTDNPETPNHEIYREILDPYQAAGKLYFLRLTLDDNPALPEDAKARLKSQYPEGSVLYRRNILGLRTAAEGRVFSFFDEAPDAGYVVDAVPPNFTLYLCGLDYGISNPFAAQLWGLSGGVWYVLKEFYWDSKEERKQKSNAEYIEDLARLCYWNGDCKTPAKILVPPEEPGFQREIRQSTHQHLYNVRDADNKIMPGIEDLTTLLSLGKFKLFKDCKKTIWGLNDLLWDEKKQQQGIDMFQKGGSGSPDHACDCSRYIAREAAKQLRQMRLL
;
A
#
# COMPACT_ATOMS: atom_id res chain seq x y z
N ARG A 1 -28.35 34.32 6.89
CA ARG A 1 -29.13 34.25 5.64
C ARG A 1 -30.10 33.08 5.76
N THR A 2 -31.38 33.34 5.74
CA THR A 2 -32.42 32.30 5.69
C THR A 2 -32.41 31.65 4.28
N GLY A 3 -32.36 30.31 4.22
CA GLY A 3 -32.46 29.55 2.98
C GLY A 3 -31.13 29.14 2.32
N SER A 4 -29.98 29.30 2.99
CA SER A 4 -28.69 28.80 2.49
C SER A 4 -28.71 27.26 2.50
N LYS A 5 -28.24 26.66 1.41
CA LYS A 5 -28.05 25.19 1.28
C LYS A 5 -26.57 24.89 1.05
N ALA A 6 -26.10 23.81 1.60
CA ALA A 6 -24.77 23.27 1.35
C ALA A 6 -24.90 21.88 0.71
N TRP A 7 -24.04 21.58 -0.23
CA TRP A 7 -23.94 20.29 -0.91
C TRP A 7 -22.59 19.66 -0.59
N PHE A 8 -22.62 18.39 -0.25
CA PHE A 8 -21.42 17.62 0.03
C PHE A 8 -21.45 16.37 -0.85
N THR A 9 -20.30 16.01 -1.39
CA THR A 9 -20.04 14.69 -1.98
C THR A 9 -18.93 14.06 -1.16
N ASP A 10 -19.13 12.82 -0.74
CA ASP A 10 -18.22 12.11 0.14
C ASP A 10 -18.14 10.64 -0.28
N ASN A 11 -16.95 10.06 -0.25
CA ASN A 11 -16.80 8.62 -0.32
C ASN A 11 -16.97 8.04 1.09
N PRO A 12 -17.66 6.89 1.22
CA PRO A 12 -17.89 6.32 2.54
C PRO A 12 -16.59 5.98 3.26
N GLU A 13 -16.54 6.37 4.52
CA GLU A 13 -15.45 6.13 5.46
C GLU A 13 -15.89 5.17 6.58
N THR A 14 -15.06 5.01 7.61
CA THR A 14 -15.48 4.30 8.83
C THR A 14 -16.70 4.98 9.46
N PRO A 15 -17.65 4.24 10.04
CA PRO A 15 -18.89 4.80 10.61
C PRO A 15 -18.66 5.88 11.66
N ASN A 16 -17.53 5.82 12.38
CA ASN A 16 -17.17 6.78 13.41
C ASN A 16 -16.35 7.98 12.91
N HIS A 17 -16.20 8.16 11.59
CA HIS A 17 -15.51 9.30 11.04
C HIS A 17 -16.14 10.63 11.48
N GLU A 18 -15.33 11.65 11.76
CA GLU A 18 -15.80 12.92 12.34
C GLU A 18 -16.89 13.61 11.52
N ILE A 19 -16.82 13.54 10.17
CA ILE A 19 -17.84 14.15 9.31
C ILE A 19 -19.23 13.56 9.56
N TYR A 20 -19.34 12.26 9.86
CA TYR A 20 -20.60 11.64 10.17
C TYR A 20 -21.06 12.04 11.57
N ARG A 21 -20.21 11.87 12.57
CA ARG A 21 -20.54 12.10 13.97
C ARG A 21 -20.84 13.56 14.26
N GLU A 22 -20.07 14.49 13.68
CA GLU A 22 -20.14 15.92 14.00
C GLU A 22 -21.13 16.68 13.08
N ILE A 23 -21.33 16.21 11.87
CA ILE A 23 -22.10 16.95 10.84
C ILE A 23 -23.29 16.13 10.35
N LEU A 24 -23.05 15.02 9.65
CA LEU A 24 -24.12 14.39 8.85
C LEU A 24 -25.19 13.74 9.73
N ASP A 25 -24.81 12.98 10.75
CA ASP A 25 -25.77 12.27 11.60
C ASP A 25 -26.61 13.22 12.47
N PRO A 26 -26.04 14.29 13.10
CA PRO A 26 -26.85 15.28 13.80
C PRO A 26 -27.82 16.05 12.91
N TYR A 27 -27.40 16.42 11.69
CA TYR A 27 -28.27 17.12 10.76
C TYR A 27 -29.36 16.20 10.18
N GLN A 28 -29.05 14.93 9.97
CA GLN A 28 -30.01 13.92 9.54
C GLN A 28 -31.05 13.66 10.65
N ALA A 29 -30.61 13.49 11.89
CA ALA A 29 -31.51 13.32 13.03
C ALA A 29 -32.44 14.53 13.25
N ALA A 30 -31.95 15.74 12.94
CA ALA A 30 -32.74 16.97 13.01
C ALA A 30 -33.65 17.19 11.80
N GLY A 31 -33.73 16.28 10.83
CA GLY A 31 -34.49 16.41 9.59
C GLY A 31 -34.00 17.54 8.66
N LYS A 32 -32.75 17.97 8.82
CA LYS A 32 -32.14 19.08 8.06
C LYS A 32 -31.20 18.63 6.95
N LEU A 33 -30.99 17.32 6.81
CA LEU A 33 -30.14 16.71 5.80
C LEU A 33 -30.99 15.79 4.91
N TYR A 34 -30.89 16.02 3.59
CA TYR A 34 -31.27 15.02 2.61
C TYR A 34 -30.03 14.19 2.25
N PHE A 35 -30.07 12.89 2.52
CA PHE A 35 -28.97 11.98 2.24
C PHE A 35 -29.33 11.07 1.06
N LEU A 36 -28.47 11.05 0.06
CA LEU A 36 -28.60 10.18 -1.10
C LEU A 36 -27.34 9.30 -1.18
N ARG A 37 -27.54 7.99 -1.03
CA ARG A 37 -26.48 7.02 -1.30
C ARG A 37 -26.54 6.63 -2.77
N LEU A 38 -25.42 6.76 -3.45
CA LEU A 38 -25.20 6.29 -4.82
C LEU A 38 -24.17 5.17 -4.80
N THR A 39 -24.43 4.14 -5.59
CA THR A 39 -23.50 3.04 -5.85
C THR A 39 -22.90 3.20 -7.24
N LEU A 40 -21.90 2.39 -7.55
CA LEU A 40 -21.33 2.37 -8.90
C LEU A 40 -22.40 2.03 -9.96
N ASP A 41 -23.37 1.18 -9.62
CA ASP A 41 -24.43 0.73 -10.53
C ASP A 41 -25.46 1.83 -10.84
N ASP A 42 -25.62 2.80 -9.94
CA ASP A 42 -26.50 3.95 -10.13
C ASP A 42 -25.98 4.98 -11.13
N ASN A 43 -24.74 4.85 -11.61
CA ASN A 43 -24.15 5.78 -12.57
C ASN A 43 -24.53 5.40 -14.02
N PRO A 44 -25.48 6.11 -14.66
CA PRO A 44 -25.92 5.79 -16.02
C PRO A 44 -24.89 6.18 -17.10
N ALA A 45 -23.90 7.00 -16.76
CA ALA A 45 -22.85 7.43 -17.70
C ALA A 45 -21.75 6.38 -17.88
N LEU A 46 -21.67 5.38 -17.00
CA LEU A 46 -20.70 4.30 -17.11
C LEU A 46 -21.29 3.08 -17.81
N PRO A 47 -20.68 2.61 -18.92
CA PRO A 47 -21.06 1.37 -19.56
C PRO A 47 -20.74 0.16 -18.65
N GLU A 48 -21.43 -0.96 -18.85
CA GLU A 48 -21.36 -2.14 -17.98
C GLU A 48 -19.95 -2.76 -17.92
N ASP A 49 -19.20 -2.73 -19.02
CA ASP A 49 -17.81 -3.19 -19.08
C ASP A 49 -16.89 -2.32 -18.20
N ALA A 50 -17.12 -1.00 -18.17
CA ALA A 50 -16.40 -0.10 -17.28
C ALA A 50 -16.75 -0.33 -15.81
N LYS A 51 -18.03 -0.58 -15.49
CA LYS A 51 -18.47 -0.94 -14.13
C LYS A 51 -17.84 -2.26 -13.69
N ALA A 52 -17.86 -3.29 -14.56
CA ALA A 52 -17.25 -4.58 -14.27
C ALA A 52 -15.73 -4.45 -14.00
N ARG A 53 -15.03 -3.65 -14.80
CA ARG A 53 -13.60 -3.36 -14.59
C ARG A 53 -13.34 -2.64 -13.27
N LEU A 54 -14.16 -1.67 -12.89
CA LEU A 54 -14.02 -0.98 -11.60
C LEU A 54 -14.29 -1.92 -10.43
N LYS A 55 -15.32 -2.76 -10.51
CA LYS A 55 -15.62 -3.77 -9.48
C LYS A 55 -14.46 -4.75 -9.30
N SER A 56 -13.82 -5.18 -10.37
CA SER A 56 -12.70 -6.14 -10.31
C SER A 56 -11.43 -5.61 -9.62
N GLN A 57 -11.35 -4.30 -9.39
CA GLN A 57 -10.23 -3.69 -8.64
C GLN A 57 -10.27 -4.00 -7.14
N TYR A 58 -11.44 -4.38 -6.63
CA TYR A 58 -11.65 -4.64 -5.21
C TYR A 58 -12.26 -6.03 -5.00
N PRO A 59 -11.68 -6.87 -4.14
CA PRO A 59 -12.25 -8.17 -3.80
C PRO A 59 -13.62 -8.00 -3.14
N GLU A 60 -14.58 -8.79 -3.56
CA GLU A 60 -15.91 -8.82 -2.94
C GLU A 60 -15.80 -9.10 -1.43
N GLY A 61 -16.60 -8.40 -0.64
CA GLY A 61 -16.58 -8.51 0.81
C GLY A 61 -15.47 -7.71 1.51
N SER A 62 -14.47 -7.17 0.76
CA SER A 62 -13.48 -6.29 1.35
C SER A 62 -14.09 -4.96 1.80
N VAL A 63 -13.42 -4.27 2.73
CA VAL A 63 -13.84 -2.94 3.19
C VAL A 63 -13.87 -1.94 2.04
N LEU A 64 -12.90 -2.04 1.13
CA LEU A 64 -12.83 -1.17 -0.05
C LEU A 64 -13.99 -1.43 -1.04
N TYR A 65 -14.36 -2.69 -1.26
CA TYR A 65 -15.52 -3.03 -2.08
C TYR A 65 -16.82 -2.45 -1.49
N ARG A 66 -17.02 -2.63 -0.19
CA ARG A 66 -18.19 -2.11 0.51
C ARG A 66 -18.30 -0.59 0.42
N ARG A 67 -17.18 0.13 0.57
CA ARG A 67 -17.13 1.58 0.50
C ARG A 67 -17.22 2.09 -0.93
N ASN A 68 -16.33 1.65 -1.81
CA ASN A 68 -16.14 2.24 -3.13
C ASN A 68 -17.15 1.74 -4.18
N ILE A 69 -17.66 0.52 -4.02
CA ILE A 69 -18.65 -0.05 -4.95
C ILE A 69 -20.07 0.05 -4.41
N LEU A 70 -20.29 -0.33 -3.15
CA LEU A 70 -21.63 -0.37 -2.56
C LEU A 70 -22.03 0.93 -1.84
N GLY A 71 -21.13 1.90 -1.71
CA GLY A 71 -21.40 3.16 -1.04
C GLY A 71 -21.75 3.01 0.45
N LEU A 72 -21.18 2.03 1.15
CA LEU A 72 -21.50 1.71 2.53
C LEU A 72 -20.47 2.29 3.51
N ARG A 73 -20.94 2.97 4.55
CA ARG A 73 -20.12 3.28 5.72
C ARG A 73 -19.76 1.97 6.41
N THR A 74 -18.51 1.56 6.37
CA THR A 74 -18.07 0.24 6.88
C THR A 74 -16.80 0.38 7.68
N ALA A 75 -16.81 -0.14 8.92
CA ALA A 75 -15.60 -0.29 9.72
C ALA A 75 -14.68 -1.34 9.09
N ALA A 76 -13.39 -1.08 9.14
CA ALA A 76 -12.39 -2.03 8.72
C ALA A 76 -12.02 -2.94 9.90
N GLU A 77 -12.20 -4.26 9.73
CA GLU A 77 -12.03 -5.27 10.78
C GLU A 77 -11.20 -6.45 10.27
N GLY A 78 -10.50 -7.11 11.18
CA GLY A 78 -9.70 -8.29 10.87
C GLY A 78 -8.45 -7.98 10.05
N ARG A 79 -8.10 -8.88 9.13
CA ARG A 79 -6.92 -8.73 8.25
C ARG A 79 -7.13 -7.62 7.22
N VAL A 80 -6.08 -6.80 7.00
CA VAL A 80 -6.10 -5.73 5.99
C VAL A 80 -6.27 -6.31 4.58
N PHE A 81 -5.51 -7.36 4.28
CA PHE A 81 -5.58 -8.08 3.00
C PHE A 81 -6.23 -9.45 3.22
N SER A 82 -7.51 -9.45 3.63
CA SER A 82 -8.26 -10.68 3.99
C SER A 82 -8.38 -11.69 2.85
N PHE A 83 -8.24 -11.25 1.61
CA PHE A 83 -8.30 -12.06 0.39
C PHE A 83 -6.93 -12.63 -0.03
N PHE A 84 -5.84 -12.16 0.57
CA PHE A 84 -4.50 -12.66 0.26
C PHE A 84 -4.30 -14.05 0.86
N ASP A 85 -3.77 -14.95 0.04
CA ASP A 85 -3.42 -16.31 0.41
C ASP A 85 -2.07 -16.65 -0.23
N GLU A 86 -1.15 -17.20 0.56
CA GLU A 86 0.17 -17.61 0.09
C GLU A 86 0.17 -18.95 -0.63
N ALA A 87 -0.95 -19.68 -0.64
CA ALA A 87 -1.06 -20.96 -1.31
C ALA A 87 -0.76 -20.81 -2.82
N PRO A 88 -0.06 -21.78 -3.42
CA PRO A 88 0.37 -21.70 -4.83
C PRO A 88 -0.78 -21.48 -5.83
N ASP A 89 -1.95 -22.07 -5.56
CA ASP A 89 -3.15 -21.95 -6.39
C ASP A 89 -3.83 -20.59 -6.31
N ALA A 90 -3.60 -19.82 -5.25
CA ALA A 90 -4.04 -18.44 -5.14
C ALA A 90 -3.30 -17.50 -6.12
N GLY A 91 -2.09 -17.89 -6.55
CA GLY A 91 -1.35 -17.22 -7.62
C GLY A 91 -0.71 -15.88 -7.25
N TYR A 92 -0.70 -15.51 -5.97
CA TYR A 92 0.00 -14.30 -5.49
C TYR A 92 1.49 -14.53 -5.27
N VAL A 93 1.86 -15.71 -4.78
CA VAL A 93 3.23 -16.12 -4.53
C VAL A 93 3.69 -17.03 -5.67
N VAL A 94 4.89 -16.79 -6.19
CA VAL A 94 5.43 -17.53 -7.33
C VAL A 94 6.78 -18.16 -6.99
N ASP A 95 7.01 -19.38 -7.49
CA ASP A 95 8.28 -20.11 -7.35
C ASP A 95 9.38 -19.60 -8.28
N ALA A 96 8.99 -18.98 -9.39
CA ALA A 96 9.89 -18.43 -10.38
C ALA A 96 9.37 -17.09 -10.91
N VAL A 97 10.29 -16.20 -11.25
CA VAL A 97 9.98 -14.89 -11.83
C VAL A 97 10.51 -14.82 -13.26
N PRO A 98 9.96 -13.92 -14.11
CA PRO A 98 10.47 -13.70 -15.45
C PRO A 98 11.98 -13.41 -15.47
N PRO A 99 12.71 -13.80 -16.50
CA PRO A 99 14.15 -13.54 -16.59
C PRO A 99 14.48 -12.06 -16.82
N ASN A 100 13.55 -11.30 -17.41
CA ASN A 100 13.78 -9.92 -17.80
C ASN A 100 12.74 -8.98 -17.23
N PHE A 101 13.20 -7.82 -16.75
CA PHE A 101 12.39 -6.74 -16.22
C PHE A 101 12.72 -5.44 -16.95
N THR A 102 11.70 -4.66 -17.26
CA THR A 102 11.82 -3.40 -18.00
C THR A 102 12.04 -2.20 -17.09
N LEU A 103 11.66 -2.32 -15.83
CA LEU A 103 11.75 -1.25 -14.83
C LEU A 103 11.96 -1.86 -13.45
N TYR A 104 12.71 -1.15 -12.60
CA TYR A 104 12.88 -1.52 -11.19
C TYR A 104 12.45 -0.36 -10.30
N LEU A 105 11.81 -0.68 -9.18
CA LEU A 105 11.54 0.23 -8.08
C LEU A 105 12.14 -0.35 -6.80
N CYS A 106 12.62 0.52 -5.95
CA CYS A 106 13.02 0.16 -4.60
C CYS A 106 12.25 1.04 -3.61
N GLY A 107 11.92 0.51 -2.47
CA GLY A 107 11.32 1.29 -1.39
C GLY A 107 11.76 0.73 -0.07
N LEU A 108 11.69 1.57 0.95
CA LEU A 108 12.08 1.18 2.29
C LEU A 108 11.20 1.82 3.35
N ASP A 109 11.05 1.12 4.46
CA ASP A 109 10.58 1.64 5.74
C ASP A 109 11.77 1.69 6.69
N TYR A 110 12.12 2.93 7.10
CA TYR A 110 13.35 3.16 7.86
C TYR A 110 13.09 3.01 9.36
N GLY A 111 13.91 2.17 10.01
CA GLY A 111 13.89 2.02 11.45
C GLY A 111 15.29 1.80 12.02
N ILE A 112 15.61 2.46 13.14
CA ILE A 112 16.82 2.25 13.92
C ILE A 112 16.53 1.32 15.10
N SER A 113 15.52 1.65 15.89
CA SER A 113 15.03 0.86 17.03
C SER A 113 13.87 -0.05 16.65
N ASN A 114 13.15 0.29 15.60
CA ASN A 114 12.17 -0.53 14.92
C ASN A 114 12.82 -1.24 13.74
N PRO A 115 12.21 -2.27 13.20
CA PRO A 115 12.71 -2.94 12.01
C PRO A 115 12.94 -1.99 10.83
N PHE A 116 14.02 -2.23 10.11
CA PHE A 116 14.27 -1.66 8.79
C PHE A 116 13.82 -2.66 7.73
N ALA A 117 12.95 -2.25 6.85
CA ALA A 117 12.49 -3.08 5.74
C ALA A 117 12.79 -2.39 4.40
N ALA A 118 13.23 -3.16 3.40
CA ALA A 118 13.42 -2.67 2.04
C ALA A 118 13.07 -3.75 1.03
N GLN A 119 12.57 -3.34 -0.14
CA GLN A 119 12.15 -4.25 -1.19
C GLN A 119 12.64 -3.76 -2.54
N LEU A 120 13.04 -4.70 -3.41
CA LEU A 120 13.30 -4.47 -4.82
C LEU A 120 12.17 -5.09 -5.65
N TRP A 121 11.50 -4.26 -6.45
CA TRP A 121 10.45 -4.69 -7.36
C TRP A 121 10.91 -4.57 -8.81
N GLY A 122 10.49 -5.51 -9.65
CA GLY A 122 10.73 -5.50 -11.09
C GLY A 122 9.43 -5.59 -11.88
N LEU A 123 9.32 -4.84 -12.97
CA LEU A 123 8.18 -4.84 -13.89
C LEU A 123 8.47 -5.74 -15.10
N SER A 124 7.63 -6.74 -15.33
CA SER A 124 7.69 -7.59 -16.51
C SER A 124 6.28 -7.90 -17.02
N GLY A 125 6.03 -7.69 -18.31
CA GLY A 125 4.73 -8.00 -18.92
C GLY A 125 3.54 -7.26 -18.30
N GLY A 126 3.76 -6.08 -17.72
CA GLY A 126 2.70 -5.31 -17.03
C GLY A 126 2.33 -5.86 -15.66
N VAL A 127 3.18 -6.71 -15.07
CA VAL A 127 3.05 -7.26 -13.71
C VAL A 127 4.28 -6.87 -12.92
N TRP A 128 4.08 -6.38 -11.71
CA TRP A 128 5.14 -6.11 -10.75
C TRP A 128 5.44 -7.35 -9.92
N TYR A 129 6.72 -7.61 -9.72
CA TYR A 129 7.22 -8.72 -8.91
C TYR A 129 8.09 -8.19 -7.79
N VAL A 130 7.81 -8.57 -6.55
CA VAL A 130 8.76 -8.40 -5.45
C VAL A 130 9.85 -9.44 -5.64
N LEU A 131 11.07 -9.01 -5.97
CA LEU A 131 12.18 -9.87 -6.35
C LEU A 131 13.06 -10.24 -5.16
N LYS A 132 13.29 -9.24 -4.32
CA LYS A 132 14.10 -9.37 -3.10
C LYS A 132 13.55 -8.48 -2.01
N GLU A 133 13.78 -8.90 -0.79
CA GLU A 133 13.57 -8.10 0.41
C GLU A 133 14.83 -8.07 1.27
N PHE A 134 14.96 -7.02 2.04
CA PHE A 134 15.88 -6.90 3.16
C PHE A 134 15.07 -6.50 4.38
N TYR A 135 15.26 -7.22 5.48
CA TYR A 135 14.57 -6.94 6.74
C TYR A 135 15.58 -7.09 7.87
N TRP A 136 15.68 -6.07 8.71
CA TRP A 136 16.57 -6.06 9.85
C TRP A 136 15.83 -5.58 11.08
N ASP A 137 15.63 -6.47 12.03
CA ASP A 137 15.09 -6.14 13.35
C ASP A 137 16.24 -6.08 14.34
N SER A 138 16.63 -4.89 14.75
CA SER A 138 17.78 -4.69 15.65
C SER A 138 17.62 -5.32 17.03
N LYS A 139 16.38 -5.57 17.46
CA LYS A 139 16.09 -6.26 18.74
C LYS A 139 16.22 -7.77 18.60
N GLU A 140 15.68 -8.36 17.53
CA GLU A 140 15.84 -9.80 17.24
C GLU A 140 17.32 -10.14 17.01
N GLU A 141 18.00 -9.32 16.21
CA GLU A 141 19.43 -9.48 15.86
C GLU A 141 20.40 -9.07 16.97
N ARG A 142 19.91 -8.42 18.03
CA ARG A 142 20.71 -7.86 19.13
C ARG A 142 21.88 -6.99 18.64
N LYS A 143 21.69 -6.36 17.49
CA LYS A 143 22.66 -5.49 16.85
C LYS A 143 21.97 -4.36 16.11
N GLN A 144 22.34 -3.13 16.45
CA GLN A 144 21.93 -1.95 15.71
C GLN A 144 22.92 -1.69 14.56
N LYS A 145 22.39 -1.38 13.38
CA LYS A 145 23.18 -0.97 12.22
C LYS A 145 23.24 0.55 12.14
N SER A 146 24.38 1.03 11.60
CA SER A 146 24.54 2.42 11.19
C SER A 146 23.86 2.67 9.83
N ASN A 147 23.63 3.95 9.49
CA ASN A 147 23.13 4.34 8.17
C ASN A 147 24.03 3.83 7.04
N ALA A 148 25.34 3.89 7.22
CA ALA A 148 26.30 3.36 6.24
C ALA A 148 26.11 1.86 5.99
N GLU A 149 25.90 1.04 7.05
CA GLU A 149 25.61 -0.39 6.90
C GLU A 149 24.27 -0.64 6.17
N TYR A 150 23.23 0.17 6.47
CA TYR A 150 21.96 0.08 5.75
C TYR A 150 22.09 0.46 4.26
N ILE A 151 22.92 1.46 3.94
CA ILE A 151 23.17 1.86 2.54
C ILE A 151 23.89 0.73 1.78
N GLU A 152 24.84 0.04 2.41
CA GLU A 152 25.49 -1.14 1.85
C GLU A 152 24.47 -2.28 1.62
N ASP A 153 23.56 -2.50 2.55
CA ASP A 153 22.50 -3.51 2.39
C ASP A 153 21.52 -3.14 1.27
N LEU A 154 21.15 -1.87 1.13
CA LEU A 154 20.36 -1.37 0.00
C LEU A 154 21.09 -1.58 -1.34
N ALA A 155 22.38 -1.32 -1.38
CA ALA A 155 23.19 -1.57 -2.58
C ALA A 155 23.17 -3.06 -2.96
N ARG A 156 23.34 -3.96 -1.97
CA ARG A 156 23.26 -5.42 -2.17
C ARG A 156 21.86 -5.88 -2.55
N LEU A 157 20.80 -5.23 -2.04
CA LEU A 157 19.42 -5.51 -2.40
C LEU A 157 19.19 -5.30 -3.90
N CYS A 158 19.85 -4.29 -4.49
CA CYS A 158 19.74 -3.98 -5.91
C CYS A 158 20.50 -4.96 -6.83
N TYR A 159 21.23 -5.93 -6.30
CA TYR A 159 21.82 -6.98 -7.11
C TYR A 159 20.79 -8.10 -7.37
N TRP A 160 20.50 -8.34 -8.65
CA TRP A 160 19.59 -9.37 -9.10
C TRP A 160 20.14 -10.10 -10.32
N ASN A 161 20.15 -11.43 -10.31
CA ASN A 161 20.67 -12.28 -11.37
C ASN A 161 22.10 -11.91 -11.82
N GLY A 162 22.99 -11.65 -10.86
CA GLY A 162 24.39 -11.35 -11.12
C GLY A 162 24.71 -9.91 -11.51
N ASP A 163 23.67 -9.08 -11.74
CA ASP A 163 23.83 -7.68 -12.16
C ASP A 163 23.34 -6.69 -11.11
N CYS A 164 23.99 -5.54 -11.04
CA CYS A 164 23.49 -4.39 -10.28
C CYS A 164 22.35 -3.71 -11.07
N LYS A 165 21.17 -3.66 -10.47
CA LYS A 165 20.00 -2.98 -11.06
C LYS A 165 19.95 -1.55 -10.53
N THR A 166 19.59 -0.62 -11.43
CA THR A 166 19.37 0.79 -11.06
C THR A 166 17.86 1.03 -10.97
N PRO A 167 17.31 1.16 -9.76
CA PRO A 167 15.90 1.49 -9.62
C PRO A 167 15.58 2.86 -10.23
N ALA A 168 14.46 2.94 -10.96
CA ALA A 168 13.96 4.21 -11.48
C ALA A 168 13.64 5.19 -10.36
N LYS A 169 13.27 4.68 -9.18
CA LYS A 169 13.10 5.43 -7.94
C LYS A 169 13.44 4.57 -6.74
N ILE A 170 14.00 5.21 -5.72
CA ILE A 170 14.14 4.68 -4.38
C ILE A 170 13.23 5.51 -3.48
N LEU A 171 12.16 4.89 -2.99
CA LEU A 171 11.12 5.54 -2.20
C LEU A 171 11.47 5.45 -0.72
N VAL A 172 11.68 6.58 -0.10
CA VAL A 172 12.07 6.72 1.31
C VAL A 172 11.05 7.57 2.03
N PRO A 173 10.64 7.22 3.26
CA PRO A 173 9.73 8.06 4.03
C PRO A 173 10.21 9.51 4.08
N PRO A 174 9.32 10.51 3.88
CA PRO A 174 9.69 11.93 3.88
C PRO A 174 10.18 12.40 5.26
N GLU A 175 9.86 11.66 6.32
CA GLU A 175 10.30 11.92 7.70
C GLU A 175 11.81 11.66 7.91
N GLU A 176 12.47 11.01 6.93
CA GLU A 176 13.88 10.59 7.02
C GLU A 176 14.82 11.38 6.07
N PRO A 177 14.81 12.72 6.09
CA PRO A 177 15.60 13.53 5.16
C PRO A 177 17.11 13.37 5.36
N GLY A 178 17.54 13.03 6.58
CA GLY A 178 18.92 12.72 6.91
C GLY A 178 19.43 11.49 6.15
N PHE A 179 18.69 10.38 6.26
CA PHE A 179 19.01 9.13 5.59
C PHE A 179 18.97 9.27 4.06
N GLN A 180 17.98 9.99 3.52
CA GLN A 180 17.90 10.30 2.10
C GLN A 180 19.16 11.04 1.59
N ARG A 181 19.67 12.00 2.37
CA ARG A 181 20.90 12.74 2.04
C ARG A 181 22.10 11.81 2.02
N GLU A 182 22.25 10.95 3.02
CA GLU A 182 23.34 9.99 3.09
C GLU A 182 23.34 9.01 1.93
N ILE A 183 22.16 8.50 1.51
CA ILE A 183 22.05 7.66 0.31
C ILE A 183 22.58 8.42 -0.92
N ARG A 184 22.15 9.68 -1.13
CA ARG A 184 22.58 10.49 -2.29
C ARG A 184 24.08 10.83 -2.26
N GLN A 185 24.71 10.84 -1.09
CA GLN A 185 26.13 11.11 -0.91
C GLN A 185 26.98 9.85 -0.91
N SER A 186 26.37 8.68 -0.92
CA SER A 186 27.09 7.39 -0.92
C SER A 186 27.85 7.18 -2.23
N THR A 187 28.75 6.20 -2.24
CA THR A 187 29.49 5.79 -3.45
C THR A 187 28.65 4.99 -4.43
N HIS A 188 27.44 4.59 -4.04
CA HIS A 188 26.56 3.72 -4.82
C HIS A 188 25.69 4.52 -5.79
N GLN A 189 26.23 4.84 -6.98
CA GLN A 189 25.54 5.69 -7.98
C GLN A 189 24.16 5.17 -8.40
N HIS A 190 23.94 3.85 -8.40
CA HIS A 190 22.64 3.25 -8.71
C HIS A 190 21.56 3.55 -7.66
N LEU A 191 21.91 4.08 -6.48
CA LEU A 191 20.97 4.49 -5.43
C LEU A 191 20.62 5.99 -5.46
N TYR A 192 21.12 6.79 -6.41
CA TYR A 192 20.99 8.25 -6.35
C TYR A 192 19.56 8.77 -6.61
N ASN A 193 18.69 7.98 -7.25
CA ASN A 193 17.35 8.44 -7.56
C ASN A 193 16.38 8.28 -6.39
N VAL A 194 16.74 8.86 -5.25
CA VAL A 194 15.93 8.87 -4.03
C VAL A 194 14.80 9.88 -4.15
N ARG A 195 13.59 9.48 -3.76
CA ARG A 195 12.36 10.30 -3.77
C ARG A 195 11.57 10.06 -2.48
N ASP A 196 10.80 11.06 -2.09
CA ASP A 196 9.84 10.91 -1.01
C ASP A 196 8.79 9.86 -1.37
N ALA A 197 8.53 8.96 -0.43
CA ALA A 197 7.42 8.02 -0.52
C ALA A 197 6.10 8.78 -0.28
N ASP A 198 5.05 8.44 -1.03
CA ASP A 198 3.68 8.80 -0.62
C ASP A 198 3.24 7.80 0.45
N ASN A 199 3.39 8.19 1.72
CA ASN A 199 3.17 7.33 2.88
C ASN A 199 1.72 7.30 3.40
N LYS A 200 0.78 7.90 2.67
CA LYS A 200 -0.66 7.86 3.01
C LYS A 200 -1.16 6.43 3.12
N ILE A 201 -1.82 6.12 4.22
CA ILE A 201 -2.20 4.75 4.57
C ILE A 201 -3.25 4.19 3.61
N MET A 202 -4.45 4.76 3.61
CA MET A 202 -5.57 4.22 2.82
C MET A 202 -5.29 4.19 1.32
N PRO A 203 -4.77 5.27 0.68
CA PRO A 203 -4.40 5.21 -0.73
C PRO A 203 -3.33 4.15 -1.06
N GLY A 204 -2.40 3.89 -0.15
CA GLY A 204 -1.39 2.83 -0.32
C GLY A 204 -1.99 1.43 -0.24
N ILE A 205 -2.91 1.20 0.71
CA ILE A 205 -3.65 -0.06 0.83
C ILE A 205 -4.53 -0.28 -0.41
N GLU A 206 -5.21 0.77 -0.88
CA GLU A 206 -6.06 0.72 -2.07
C GLU A 206 -5.28 0.35 -3.34
N ASP A 207 -4.15 1.02 -3.59
CA ASP A 207 -3.30 0.71 -4.75
C ASP A 207 -2.74 -0.73 -4.67
N LEU A 208 -2.28 -1.17 -3.50
CA LEU A 208 -1.76 -2.53 -3.31
C LEU A 208 -2.88 -3.58 -3.48
N THR A 209 -4.08 -3.34 -2.93
CA THR A 209 -5.25 -4.19 -3.12
C THR A 209 -5.61 -4.29 -4.60
N THR A 210 -5.65 -3.17 -5.31
CA THR A 210 -5.95 -3.13 -6.76
C THR A 210 -4.93 -3.94 -7.56
N LEU A 211 -3.63 -3.76 -7.28
CA LEU A 211 -2.57 -4.50 -7.96
C LEU A 211 -2.68 -6.02 -7.72
N LEU A 212 -2.97 -6.43 -6.49
CA LEU A 212 -3.20 -7.84 -6.14
C LEU A 212 -4.43 -8.41 -6.86
N SER A 213 -5.58 -7.72 -6.76
CA SER A 213 -6.86 -8.19 -7.31
C SER A 213 -6.85 -8.34 -8.82
N LEU A 214 -6.11 -7.48 -9.52
CA LEU A 214 -5.96 -7.54 -10.97
C LEU A 214 -4.81 -8.45 -11.43
N GLY A 215 -4.15 -9.17 -10.53
CA GLY A 215 -3.00 -10.01 -10.85
C GLY A 215 -1.79 -9.22 -11.37
N LYS A 216 -1.72 -7.92 -11.04
CA LYS A 216 -0.63 -7.01 -11.45
C LYS A 216 0.51 -6.94 -10.43
N PHE A 217 0.43 -7.73 -9.39
CA PHE A 217 1.45 -7.82 -8.35
C PHE A 217 1.64 -9.27 -7.92
N LYS A 218 2.88 -9.70 -7.84
CA LYS A 218 3.27 -11.05 -7.41
C LYS A 218 4.49 -10.98 -6.50
N LEU A 219 4.65 -11.98 -5.64
CA LEU A 219 5.75 -12.09 -4.71
C LEU A 219 6.61 -13.32 -5.07
N PHE A 220 7.91 -13.12 -5.17
CA PHE A 220 8.82 -14.26 -5.20
C PHE A 220 8.82 -14.95 -3.83
N LYS A 221 8.75 -16.27 -3.81
CA LYS A 221 8.58 -17.07 -2.57
C LYS A 221 9.61 -16.80 -1.47
N ASP A 222 10.78 -16.28 -1.84
CA ASP A 222 11.85 -15.97 -0.88
C ASP A 222 11.62 -14.65 -0.14
N CYS A 223 10.62 -13.85 -0.54
CA CYS A 223 10.22 -12.61 0.15
C CYS A 223 9.29 -12.91 1.34
N LYS A 224 9.78 -13.67 2.29
CA LYS A 224 8.98 -14.24 3.40
C LYS A 224 8.43 -13.19 4.37
N LYS A 225 9.18 -12.12 4.63
CA LYS A 225 8.72 -11.03 5.51
C LYS A 225 7.62 -10.21 4.86
N THR A 226 7.67 -10.01 3.53
CA THR A 226 6.59 -9.38 2.77
C THR A 226 5.34 -10.25 2.74
N ILE A 227 5.49 -11.57 2.49
CA ILE A 227 4.39 -12.55 2.52
C ILE A 227 3.75 -12.56 3.90
N TRP A 228 4.54 -12.69 4.95
CA TRP A 228 4.07 -12.61 6.34
C TRP A 228 3.33 -11.30 6.62
N GLY A 229 3.89 -10.15 6.18
CA GLY A 229 3.26 -8.85 6.34
C GLY A 229 1.86 -8.79 5.73
N LEU A 230 1.70 -9.28 4.49
CA LEU A 230 0.38 -9.31 3.83
C LEU A 230 -0.60 -10.28 4.50
N ASN A 231 -0.12 -11.40 5.02
CA ASN A 231 -0.97 -12.36 5.72
C ASN A 231 -1.47 -11.84 7.07
N ASP A 232 -0.62 -11.19 7.85
CA ASP A 232 -0.85 -11.00 9.28
C ASP A 232 -1.16 -9.53 9.65
N LEU A 233 -1.13 -8.58 8.71
CA LEU A 233 -1.46 -7.20 9.00
C LEU A 233 -2.94 -7.06 9.37
N LEU A 234 -3.20 -6.54 10.56
CA LEU A 234 -4.55 -6.36 11.11
C LEU A 234 -4.94 -4.90 11.17
N TRP A 235 -6.23 -4.63 11.02
CA TRP A 235 -6.77 -3.31 11.29
C TRP A 235 -6.70 -2.97 12.79
N ASP A 236 -6.49 -1.69 13.10
CA ASP A 236 -6.49 -1.19 14.50
C ASP A 236 -7.91 -0.82 14.91
N GLU A 237 -8.57 -1.70 15.64
CA GLU A 237 -9.96 -1.51 16.11
C GLU A 237 -10.12 -0.26 16.99
N LYS A 238 -9.09 0.09 17.78
CA LYS A 238 -9.15 1.28 18.64
C LYS A 238 -9.14 2.56 17.79
N LYS A 239 -8.34 2.60 16.74
CA LYS A 239 -8.32 3.71 15.77
C LYS A 239 -9.62 3.77 15.00
N GLN A 240 -10.18 2.63 14.58
CA GLN A 240 -11.49 2.56 13.96
C GLN A 240 -12.62 3.17 14.83
N GLN A 241 -12.60 2.87 16.14
CA GLN A 241 -13.54 3.47 17.09
C GLN A 241 -13.39 5.00 17.20
N GLN A 242 -12.19 5.52 16.94
CA GLN A 242 -11.90 6.96 16.86
C GLN A 242 -12.23 7.59 15.50
N GLY A 243 -12.72 6.81 14.55
CA GLY A 243 -13.01 7.29 13.20
C GLY A 243 -11.78 7.37 12.28
N ILE A 244 -10.69 6.67 12.62
CA ILE A 244 -9.42 6.70 11.90
C ILE A 244 -9.16 5.33 11.29
N ASP A 245 -9.05 5.27 9.96
CA ASP A 245 -8.65 4.07 9.24
C ASP A 245 -7.13 3.88 9.33
N MET A 246 -6.73 2.93 10.15
CA MET A 246 -5.33 2.58 10.38
C MET A 246 -5.20 1.09 10.69
N PHE A 247 -4.11 0.49 10.29
CA PHE A 247 -3.73 -0.85 10.73
C PHE A 247 -2.87 -0.77 12.01
N GLN A 248 -2.75 -1.90 12.68
CA GLN A 248 -1.92 -2.02 13.88
C GLN A 248 -0.46 -1.72 13.55
N LYS A 249 0.11 -0.78 14.27
CA LYS A 249 1.51 -0.42 14.21
C LYS A 249 2.25 -1.03 15.40
N GLY A 250 3.42 -1.58 15.13
CA GLY A 250 4.23 -2.20 16.18
C GLY A 250 5.72 -1.89 16.03
N GLY A 251 6.49 -2.54 16.88
CA GLY A 251 7.96 -2.51 16.80
C GLY A 251 8.50 -3.86 16.32
N SER A 252 9.49 -4.41 17.05
CA SER A 252 10.03 -5.74 16.80
C SER A 252 8.92 -6.80 16.77
N GLY A 253 8.97 -7.70 15.79
CA GLY A 253 7.99 -8.77 15.62
C GLY A 253 6.64 -8.32 15.06
N SER A 254 6.52 -7.11 14.50
CA SER A 254 5.29 -6.62 13.88
C SER A 254 5.34 -6.70 12.34
N PRO A 255 4.22 -7.09 11.68
CA PRO A 255 4.18 -7.27 10.22
C PRO A 255 4.11 -5.95 9.43
N ASP A 256 3.85 -4.82 10.09
CA ASP A 256 3.58 -3.54 9.43
C ASP A 256 4.76 -2.98 8.63
N HIS A 257 5.99 -3.17 9.07
CA HIS A 257 7.17 -2.60 8.41
C HIS A 257 7.37 -3.09 6.97
N ALA A 258 7.23 -4.40 6.72
CA ALA A 258 7.30 -4.95 5.36
C ALA A 258 6.11 -4.48 4.51
N CYS A 259 4.92 -4.36 5.11
CA CYS A 259 3.73 -3.82 4.45
C CYS A 259 3.85 -2.33 4.14
N ASP A 260 4.43 -1.52 5.02
CA ASP A 260 4.67 -0.10 4.78
C ASP A 260 5.59 0.09 3.58
N CYS A 261 6.67 -0.67 3.51
CA CYS A 261 7.55 -0.70 2.34
C CYS A 261 6.77 -1.04 1.05
N SER A 262 5.95 -2.11 1.08
CA SER A 262 5.12 -2.51 -0.06
C SER A 262 4.11 -1.43 -0.47
N ARG A 263 3.46 -0.77 0.49
CA ARG A 263 2.53 0.32 0.25
C ARG A 263 3.17 1.50 -0.48
N TYR A 264 4.37 1.89 -0.05
CA TYR A 264 5.09 3.00 -0.66
C TYR A 264 5.42 2.71 -2.12
N ILE A 265 5.88 1.49 -2.40
CA ILE A 265 6.19 1.08 -3.78
C ILE A 265 4.91 0.94 -4.61
N ALA A 266 3.82 0.41 -4.04
CA ALA A 266 2.55 0.21 -4.74
C ALA A 266 1.95 1.51 -5.27
N ARG A 267 2.07 2.63 -4.52
CA ARG A 267 1.67 3.97 -4.98
C ARG A 267 2.33 4.36 -6.29
N GLU A 268 3.65 4.18 -6.39
CA GLU A 268 4.39 4.49 -7.61
C GLU A 268 4.15 3.44 -8.69
N ALA A 269 4.09 2.16 -8.34
CA ALA A 269 3.85 1.05 -9.25
C ALA A 269 2.49 1.17 -9.96
N ALA A 270 1.43 1.48 -9.23
CA ALA A 270 0.09 1.72 -9.78
C ALA A 270 0.09 2.94 -10.73
N LYS A 271 0.78 4.02 -10.35
CA LYS A 271 0.95 5.20 -11.19
C LYS A 271 1.63 4.87 -12.52
N GLN A 272 2.70 4.07 -12.50
CA GLN A 272 3.41 3.64 -13.71
C GLN A 272 2.49 2.82 -14.63
N LEU A 273 1.73 1.86 -14.08
CA LEU A 273 0.79 1.07 -14.88
C LEU A 273 -0.34 1.92 -15.48
N ARG A 274 -0.88 2.89 -14.72
CA ARG A 274 -1.88 3.83 -15.26
C ARG A 274 -1.32 4.65 -16.43
N GLN A 275 -0.08 5.14 -16.32
CA GLN A 275 0.59 5.85 -17.42
C GLN A 275 0.80 4.97 -18.65
N MET A 276 1.04 3.68 -18.45
CA MET A 276 1.18 2.69 -19.54
C MET A 276 -0.18 2.19 -20.05
N ARG A 277 -1.31 2.63 -19.50
CA ARG A 277 -2.68 2.15 -19.77
C ARG A 277 -2.85 0.63 -19.52
N LEU A 278 -2.20 0.13 -18.49
CA LEU A 278 -2.23 -1.27 -18.06
C LEU A 278 -3.01 -1.50 -16.75
N LEU A 279 -3.48 -0.40 -16.15
CA LEU A 279 -4.32 -0.36 -14.97
C LEU A 279 -5.51 0.59 -15.17
#